data_9162743cff5236636356dcc27f6879f1
#
_entry.id   9162743cff5236636356dcc27f6879f1
#
_cell.length_a   1.000
_cell.length_b   1.000
_cell.length_c   1.000
_cell.angle_alpha   90.00
_cell.angle_beta   90.00
_cell.angle_gamma   90.00
#
_symmetry.space_group_name_H-M   'P 1'
#
loop_
_entity.id
_entity.type
_entity.pdbx_description
1 polymer ?
#
loop_
_entity_poly.entity_id
_entity_poly.type
_entity_poly.pdbx_seq_one_letter_code
_entity_poly.pdbx_strand_id
1 'polypeptide(L)'
;MRRLVDDTELSLAFTFSAPEVPAAVQRYDLPQSIRSYAMSDGSLSNTHFVAIPYNASHPQAAQLVANFLMSPEAQAKKQTPSVWGDKSVLVQSTLSPAQQALFKTKQPHPSALPFDSVKRTVSEPHPSWVEAIQQGWQARYGVSP
;
A
#
# COMPACT_ATOMS: atom_id res chain seq x y z
N MET A 1 -14.08 10.48 -2.79
CA MET A 1 -12.94 10.82 -3.66
C MET A 1 -12.95 10.04 -4.97
N ARG A 2 -13.01 8.68 -5.01
CA ARG A 2 -13.05 7.90 -6.28
C ARG A 2 -14.17 8.36 -7.22
N ARG A 3 -15.38 8.56 -6.71
CA ARG A 3 -16.54 9.01 -7.46
C ARG A 3 -16.31 10.36 -8.16
N LEU A 4 -15.68 11.31 -7.48
CA LEU A 4 -15.35 12.62 -8.05
C LEU A 4 -14.31 12.54 -9.17
N VAL A 5 -13.43 11.53 -9.13
CA VAL A 5 -12.47 11.28 -10.21
C VAL A 5 -13.16 10.59 -11.39
N ASP A 6 -14.06 9.65 -11.12
CA ASP A 6 -14.84 8.97 -12.16
C ASP A 6 -15.77 9.96 -12.90
N ASP A 7 -16.43 10.83 -12.15
CA ASP A 7 -17.30 11.89 -12.66
C ASP A 7 -16.54 13.06 -13.30
N THR A 8 -15.20 12.97 -13.40
CA THR A 8 -14.30 14.02 -13.94
C THR A 8 -14.31 15.36 -13.18
N GLU A 9 -14.85 15.38 -11.98
CA GLU A 9 -14.83 16.57 -11.10
C GLU A 9 -13.44 16.82 -10.50
N LEU A 10 -12.64 15.77 -10.35
CA LEU A 10 -11.26 15.84 -9.88
C LEU A 10 -10.30 15.21 -10.91
N SER A 11 -9.28 15.98 -11.28
CA SER A 11 -8.18 15.49 -12.13
C SER A 11 -7.07 14.78 -11.34
N LEU A 12 -7.05 14.92 -10.02
CA LEU A 12 -6.03 14.35 -9.13
C LEU A 12 -6.68 13.88 -7.83
N ALA A 13 -6.28 12.71 -7.35
CA ALA A 13 -6.65 12.22 -6.04
C ALA A 13 -5.48 11.51 -5.35
N PHE A 14 -5.50 11.51 -4.02
CA PHE A 14 -4.55 10.79 -3.20
C PHE A 14 -5.11 9.43 -2.77
N THR A 15 -4.24 8.44 -2.70
CA THR A 15 -4.54 7.14 -2.08
C THR A 15 -3.40 6.72 -1.16
N PHE A 16 -3.73 6.02 -0.09
CA PHE A 16 -2.76 5.41 0.82
C PHE A 16 -2.38 3.98 0.39
N SER A 17 -3.04 3.45 -0.63
CA SER A 17 -2.84 2.07 -1.08
C SER A 17 -2.58 2.05 -2.59
N ALA A 18 -1.34 1.80 -2.97
CA ALA A 18 -0.94 1.73 -4.38
C ALA A 18 -1.77 0.72 -5.22
N PRO A 19 -2.15 -0.46 -4.70
CA PRO A 19 -2.97 -1.42 -5.42
C PRO A 19 -4.45 -1.03 -5.57
N GLU A 20 -4.92 -0.02 -4.86
CA GLU A 20 -6.31 0.42 -4.91
C GLU A 20 -6.73 0.87 -6.32
N VAL A 21 -5.87 1.62 -7.01
CA VAL A 21 -6.17 2.18 -8.33
C VAL A 21 -6.34 1.09 -9.38
N PRO A 22 -5.37 0.16 -9.60
CA PRO A 22 -5.55 -0.92 -10.57
C PRO A 22 -6.73 -1.84 -10.21
N ALA A 23 -6.99 -2.08 -8.94
CA ALA A 23 -8.15 -2.87 -8.52
C ALA A 23 -9.48 -2.17 -8.85
N ALA A 24 -9.56 -0.87 -8.67
CA ALA A 24 -10.75 -0.08 -9.03
C ALA A 24 -10.97 -0.02 -10.55
N VAL A 25 -9.90 0.15 -11.33
CA VAL A 25 -9.98 0.11 -12.80
C VAL A 25 -10.43 -1.26 -13.30
N GLN A 26 -9.94 -2.36 -12.71
CA GLN A 26 -10.38 -3.72 -13.06
C GLN A 26 -11.86 -3.98 -12.75
N ARG A 27 -12.43 -3.31 -11.75
CA ARG A 27 -13.86 -3.38 -11.42
C ARG A 27 -14.71 -2.37 -12.16
N TYR A 28 -14.13 -1.57 -13.06
CA TYR A 28 -14.80 -0.46 -13.75
C TYR A 28 -15.31 0.65 -12.83
N ASP A 29 -14.72 0.77 -11.61
CA ASP A 29 -15.00 1.86 -10.67
C ASP A 29 -14.21 3.14 -11.02
N LEU A 30 -13.21 3.03 -11.90
CA LEU A 30 -12.38 4.13 -12.39
C LEU A 30 -12.06 3.95 -13.88
N PRO A 31 -11.87 5.03 -14.63
CA PRO A 31 -11.59 4.98 -16.05
C PRO A 31 -10.24 4.33 -16.37
N GLN A 32 -10.13 3.67 -17.53
CA GLN A 32 -8.91 2.99 -18.00
C GLN A 32 -7.73 3.97 -18.23
N SER A 33 -8.02 5.24 -18.40
CA SER A 33 -7.03 6.30 -18.62
C SER A 33 -6.26 6.69 -17.35
N ILE A 34 -6.74 6.33 -16.16
CA ILE A 34 -6.12 6.73 -14.89
C ILE A 34 -4.73 6.11 -14.73
N ARG A 35 -3.83 6.86 -14.12
CA ARG A 35 -2.46 6.44 -13.84
C ARG A 35 -2.08 6.80 -12.42
N SER A 36 -1.28 5.92 -11.78
CA SER A 36 -0.68 6.19 -10.48
C SER A 36 0.74 6.70 -10.65
N TYR A 37 1.14 7.62 -9.79
CA TYR A 37 2.53 8.08 -9.71
C TYR A 37 2.93 8.32 -8.26
N ALA A 38 4.23 8.29 -7.98
CA ALA A 38 4.80 8.63 -6.69
C ALA A 38 5.48 10.00 -6.76
N MET A 39 5.41 10.75 -5.67
CA MET A 39 6.10 12.04 -5.58
C MET A 39 7.62 11.84 -5.61
N SER A 40 8.34 12.71 -6.34
CA SER A 40 9.80 12.67 -6.46
C SER A 40 10.50 13.00 -5.15
N ASP A 41 9.91 13.88 -4.35
CA ASP A 41 10.49 14.36 -3.09
C ASP A 41 10.41 13.34 -1.95
N GLY A 42 9.57 12.35 -2.10
CA GLY A 42 9.41 11.22 -1.20
C GLY A 42 7.96 10.80 -1.04
N SER A 43 7.78 9.55 -0.66
CA SER A 43 6.49 8.96 -0.33
C SER A 43 6.54 8.39 1.07
N LEU A 44 5.48 8.59 1.84
CA LEU A 44 5.32 7.92 3.12
C LEU A 44 5.28 6.41 2.88
N SER A 45 6.04 5.67 3.65
CA SER A 45 6.07 4.21 3.61
C SER A 45 5.70 3.66 4.96
N ASN A 46 4.87 2.65 4.95
CA ASN A 46 4.46 1.92 6.15
C ASN A 46 4.66 0.42 5.93
N THR A 47 4.85 -0.30 7.02
CA THR A 47 4.98 -1.76 7.04
C THR A 47 3.95 -2.32 8.01
N HIS A 48 3.20 -3.32 7.56
CA HIS A 48 2.28 -4.03 8.45
C HIS A 48 3.04 -5.02 9.31
N PHE A 49 2.76 -5.01 10.59
CA PHE A 49 3.38 -5.90 11.58
C PHE A 49 2.34 -6.86 12.14
N VAL A 50 2.78 -8.07 12.44
CA VAL A 50 2.01 -9.06 13.21
C VAL A 50 2.64 -9.17 14.58
N ALA A 51 1.83 -8.97 15.62
CA ALA A 51 2.25 -9.10 17.01
C ALA A 51 1.42 -10.17 17.72
N ILE A 52 2.06 -10.91 18.62
CA ILE A 52 1.40 -11.89 19.49
C ILE A 52 1.39 -11.29 20.89
N PRO A 53 0.21 -10.94 21.45
CA PRO A 53 0.14 -10.42 22.81
C PRO A 53 0.70 -11.42 23.83
N TYR A 54 1.33 -10.92 24.91
CA TYR A 54 1.89 -11.78 25.96
C TYR A 54 0.85 -12.66 26.65
N ASN A 55 -0.42 -12.21 26.68
CA ASN A 55 -1.56 -12.91 27.27
C ASN A 55 -2.39 -13.68 26.23
N ALA A 56 -1.84 -13.99 25.07
CA ALA A 56 -2.53 -14.78 24.05
C ALA A 56 -2.90 -16.17 24.58
N SER A 57 -4.17 -16.58 24.40
CA SER A 57 -4.66 -17.88 24.85
C SER A 57 -4.01 -19.07 24.12
N HIS A 58 -3.59 -18.86 22.88
CA HIS A 58 -2.98 -19.89 22.02
C HIS A 58 -1.73 -19.37 21.30
N PRO A 59 -0.63 -19.08 22.04
CA PRO A 59 0.55 -18.45 21.46
C PRO A 59 1.24 -19.31 20.38
N GLN A 60 1.24 -20.64 20.51
CA GLN A 60 1.82 -21.52 19.50
C GLN A 60 1.04 -21.49 18.18
N ALA A 61 -0.28 -21.48 18.25
CA ALA A 61 -1.11 -21.35 17.06
C ALA A 61 -0.92 -19.98 16.40
N ALA A 62 -0.80 -18.91 17.19
CA ALA A 62 -0.51 -17.57 16.70
C ALA A 62 0.88 -17.51 16.01
N GLN A 63 1.89 -18.17 16.55
CA GLN A 63 3.22 -18.28 15.92
C GLN A 63 3.15 -19.01 14.58
N LEU A 64 2.37 -20.09 14.49
CA LEU A 64 2.19 -20.82 13.24
C LEU A 64 1.55 -19.93 12.16
N VAL A 65 0.53 -19.15 12.53
CA VAL A 65 -0.11 -18.20 11.61
C VAL A 65 0.88 -17.09 11.20
N ALA A 66 1.61 -16.52 12.15
CA ALA A 66 2.62 -15.49 11.84
C ALA A 66 3.70 -16.03 10.89
N ASN A 67 4.19 -17.24 11.12
CA ASN A 67 5.15 -17.89 10.23
C ASN A 67 4.57 -18.15 8.84
N PHE A 68 3.31 -18.60 8.75
CA PHE A 68 2.63 -18.76 7.47
C PHE A 68 2.52 -17.44 6.71
N LEU A 69 2.14 -16.34 7.37
CA LEU A 69 2.04 -15.02 6.74
C LEU A 69 3.38 -14.50 6.21
N MET A 70 4.49 -14.96 6.78
CA MET A 70 5.85 -14.65 6.32
C MET A 70 6.38 -15.64 5.29
N SER A 71 5.62 -16.69 4.93
CA SER A 71 6.05 -17.65 3.91
C SER A 71 6.12 -17.01 2.52
N PRO A 72 7.02 -17.47 1.64
CA PRO A 72 7.10 -16.99 0.26
C PRO A 72 5.77 -17.11 -0.49
N GLU A 73 5.02 -18.18 -0.26
CA GLU A 73 3.74 -18.45 -0.91
C GLU A 73 2.67 -17.41 -0.48
N ALA A 74 2.55 -17.14 0.81
CA ALA A 74 1.62 -16.16 1.33
C ALA A 74 1.99 -14.74 0.88
N GLN A 75 3.29 -14.41 0.89
CA GLN A 75 3.78 -13.10 0.47
C GLN A 75 3.62 -12.87 -1.05
N ALA A 76 3.86 -13.89 -1.87
CA ALA A 76 3.61 -13.81 -3.30
C ALA A 76 2.11 -13.64 -3.61
N LYS A 77 1.25 -14.37 -2.87
CA LYS A 77 -0.20 -14.22 -3.00
C LYS A 77 -0.67 -12.83 -2.55
N LYS A 78 -0.12 -12.29 -1.45
CA LYS A 78 -0.39 -10.93 -0.98
C LYS A 78 -0.07 -9.90 -2.06
N GLN A 79 1.04 -10.08 -2.80
CA GLN A 79 1.47 -9.16 -3.86
C GLN A 79 0.54 -9.17 -5.08
N THR A 80 -0.34 -10.16 -5.20
CA THR A 80 -1.29 -10.26 -6.32
C THR A 80 -2.36 -9.16 -6.21
N PRO A 81 -2.55 -8.29 -7.22
CA PRO A 81 -3.48 -7.15 -7.15
C PRO A 81 -4.93 -7.52 -6.82
N SER A 82 -5.41 -8.68 -7.30
CA SER A 82 -6.76 -9.17 -7.01
C SER A 82 -6.95 -9.70 -5.59
N VAL A 83 -5.87 -9.88 -4.82
CA VAL A 83 -5.90 -10.35 -3.42
C VAL A 83 -5.68 -9.18 -2.46
N TRP A 84 -4.52 -8.52 -2.58
CA TRP A 84 -4.15 -7.36 -1.77
C TRP A 84 -3.35 -6.35 -2.62
N GLY A 85 -2.28 -6.79 -3.28
CA GLY A 85 -1.46 -6.00 -4.20
C GLY A 85 -0.27 -5.32 -3.54
N ASP A 86 -0.10 -5.40 -2.23
CA ASP A 86 1.04 -4.82 -1.54
C ASP A 86 2.32 -5.60 -1.79
N LYS A 87 3.44 -4.89 -1.86
CA LYS A 87 4.77 -5.49 -2.00
C LYS A 87 5.06 -6.46 -0.85
N SER A 88 5.78 -7.53 -1.19
CA SER A 88 6.34 -8.44 -0.20
C SER A 88 7.40 -7.74 0.66
N VAL A 89 7.47 -8.12 1.93
CA VAL A 89 8.53 -7.69 2.85
C VAL A 89 9.75 -8.60 2.79
N LEU A 90 9.69 -9.71 2.03
CA LEU A 90 10.80 -10.65 1.89
C LEU A 90 11.88 -10.10 0.97
N VAL A 91 13.13 -10.35 1.33
CA VAL A 91 14.30 -10.10 0.48
C VAL A 91 14.36 -11.20 -0.57
N GLN A 92 13.85 -10.93 -1.76
CA GLN A 92 13.69 -11.96 -2.81
C GLN A 92 15.01 -12.62 -3.22
N SER A 93 16.13 -11.90 -3.16
CA SER A 93 17.45 -12.44 -3.50
C SER A 93 17.94 -13.55 -2.57
N THR A 94 17.36 -13.69 -1.36
CA THR A 94 17.69 -14.75 -0.40
C THR A 94 16.83 -16.01 -0.56
N LEU A 95 15.82 -15.95 -1.39
CA LEU A 95 14.91 -17.06 -1.64
C LEU A 95 15.50 -18.05 -2.66
N SER A 96 15.05 -19.30 -2.61
CA SER A 96 15.39 -20.29 -3.63
C SER A 96 14.84 -19.88 -5.02
N PRO A 97 15.42 -20.37 -6.12
CA PRO A 97 14.93 -20.05 -7.48
C PRO A 97 13.44 -20.40 -7.67
N ALA A 98 12.96 -21.48 -7.07
CA ALA A 98 11.55 -21.86 -7.10
C ALA A 98 10.66 -20.87 -6.38
N GLN A 99 11.08 -20.40 -5.21
CA GLN A 99 10.36 -19.37 -4.45
C GLN A 99 10.39 -18.01 -5.14
N GLN A 100 11.52 -17.60 -5.72
CA GLN A 100 11.61 -16.37 -6.53
C GLN A 100 10.64 -16.39 -7.71
N ALA A 101 10.41 -17.57 -8.30
CA ALA A 101 9.47 -17.71 -9.42
C ALA A 101 8.02 -17.37 -9.02
N LEU A 102 7.63 -17.52 -7.74
CA LEU A 102 6.31 -17.13 -7.24
C LEU A 102 6.05 -15.62 -7.34
N PHE A 103 7.12 -14.82 -7.31
CA PHE A 103 7.05 -13.35 -7.36
C PHE A 103 7.17 -12.79 -8.79
N LYS A 104 7.39 -13.64 -9.80
CA LYS A 104 7.38 -13.23 -11.20
C LYS A 104 5.96 -12.85 -11.59
N THR A 105 5.66 -11.59 -11.46
CA THR A 105 4.34 -11.03 -11.75
C THR A 105 4.11 -11.02 -13.26
N LYS A 106 2.90 -11.34 -13.69
CA LYS A 106 2.36 -10.90 -14.98
C LYS A 106 2.54 -9.39 -15.07
N GLN A 107 2.68 -8.85 -16.28
CA GLN A 107 2.88 -7.42 -16.49
C GLN A 107 1.93 -6.60 -15.59
N PRO A 108 2.44 -5.61 -14.88
CA PRO A 108 1.61 -4.79 -14.01
C PRO A 108 0.56 -4.06 -14.85
N HIS A 109 -0.62 -3.86 -14.28
CA HIS A 109 -1.68 -3.09 -14.94
C HIS A 109 -1.17 -1.67 -15.26
N PRO A 110 -1.51 -1.07 -16.41
CA PRO A 110 -1.01 0.26 -16.79
C PRO A 110 -1.30 1.37 -15.78
N SER A 111 -2.36 1.22 -14.96
CA SER A 111 -2.69 2.14 -13.88
C SER A 111 -1.95 1.87 -12.57
N ALA A 112 -1.22 0.76 -12.47
CA ALA A 112 -0.47 0.43 -11.26
C ALA A 112 0.73 1.36 -11.09
N LEU A 113 1.09 1.65 -9.83
CA LEU A 113 2.33 2.34 -9.51
C LEU A 113 3.52 1.43 -9.88
N PRO A 114 4.44 1.88 -10.75
CA PRO A 114 5.61 1.07 -11.10
C PRO A 114 6.45 0.74 -9.85
N PHE A 115 6.98 -0.49 -9.78
CA PHE A 115 7.70 -0.97 -8.59
C PHE A 115 8.88 -0.07 -8.17
N ASP A 116 9.56 0.52 -9.13
CA ASP A 116 10.77 1.35 -8.90
C ASP A 116 10.47 2.85 -8.88
N SER A 117 9.19 3.25 -8.88
CA SER A 117 8.81 4.67 -8.92
C SER A 117 9.01 5.38 -7.58
N VAL A 118 8.95 4.66 -6.46
CA VAL A 118 9.20 5.23 -5.12
C VAL A 118 10.71 5.22 -4.88
N LYS A 119 11.38 6.29 -5.26
CA LYS A 119 12.85 6.42 -5.11
C LYS A 119 13.28 6.79 -3.69
N ARG A 120 12.43 7.49 -2.97
CA ARG A 120 12.68 7.93 -1.60
C ARG A 120 11.47 7.63 -0.73
N THR A 121 11.68 6.86 0.34
CA THR A 121 10.69 6.66 1.39
C THR A 121 10.98 7.57 2.56
N VAL A 122 9.96 8.12 3.15
CA VAL A 122 10.02 8.89 4.40
C VAL A 122 9.17 8.19 5.45
N SER A 123 9.64 8.20 6.67
CA SER A 123 8.90 7.66 7.81
C SER A 123 7.72 8.55 8.14
N GLU A 124 6.69 7.97 8.74
CA GLU A 124 5.61 8.75 9.31
C GLU A 124 6.16 9.73 10.36
N PRO A 125 5.68 10.98 10.35
CA PRO A 125 6.05 11.95 11.38
C PRO A 125 5.61 11.44 12.76
N HIS A 126 6.32 11.90 13.81
CA HIS A 126 5.89 11.62 15.18
C HIS A 126 4.46 12.12 15.42
N PRO A 127 3.60 11.41 16.18
CA PRO A 127 2.21 11.80 16.43
C PRO A 127 2.00 13.24 16.95
N SER A 128 3.01 13.83 17.62
CA SER A 128 2.95 15.24 18.06
C SER A 128 2.78 16.26 16.92
N TRP A 129 3.08 15.87 15.67
CA TRP A 129 2.87 16.74 14.51
C TRP A 129 1.41 16.84 14.08
N VAL A 130 0.56 15.88 14.48
CA VAL A 130 -0.86 15.83 14.07
C VAL A 130 -1.57 17.11 14.46
N GLU A 131 -1.43 17.52 15.70
CA GLU A 131 -2.07 18.75 16.22
C GLU A 131 -1.57 19.99 15.48
N ALA A 132 -0.25 20.15 15.35
CA ALA A 132 0.34 21.28 14.65
C ALA A 132 -0.08 21.37 13.17
N ILE A 133 -0.18 20.20 12.48
CA ILE A 133 -0.63 20.14 11.08
C ILE A 133 -2.13 20.51 11.02
N GLN A 134 -2.96 20.00 11.93
CA GLN A 134 -4.39 20.31 11.95
C GLN A 134 -4.64 21.79 12.20
N GLN A 135 -3.96 22.37 13.18
CA GLN A 135 -4.07 23.80 13.47
C GLN A 135 -3.60 24.67 12.30
N GLY A 136 -2.46 24.31 11.70
CA GLY A 136 -1.94 25.02 10.53
C GLY A 136 -2.85 24.92 9.30
N TRP A 137 -3.46 23.75 9.09
CA TRP A 137 -4.46 23.54 8.04
C TRP A 137 -5.73 24.37 8.30
N GLN A 138 -6.26 24.30 9.52
CA GLN A 138 -7.47 25.03 9.92
C GLN A 138 -7.27 26.56 9.80
N ALA A 139 -6.11 27.06 10.22
CA ALA A 139 -5.79 28.49 10.11
C ALA A 139 -5.67 28.97 8.65
N ARG A 140 -5.24 28.10 7.74
CA ARG A 140 -4.96 28.48 6.35
C ARG A 140 -6.13 28.21 5.40
N TYR A 141 -6.86 27.12 5.61
CA TYR A 141 -7.85 26.60 4.69
C TYR A 141 -9.21 26.32 5.36
N GLY A 142 -9.29 26.40 6.69
CA GLY A 142 -10.55 26.19 7.41
C GLY A 142 -11.55 27.27 7.04
N VAL A 143 -12.78 26.86 6.76
CA VAL A 143 -13.92 27.79 6.65
C VAL A 143 -14.24 28.26 8.05
N SER A 144 -14.19 29.57 8.28
CA SER A 144 -14.80 30.14 9.50
C SER A 144 -16.28 29.79 9.51
N PRO A 145 -16.83 29.33 10.66
CA PRO A 145 -18.25 29.00 10.78
C PRO A 145 -19.15 30.19 10.53
#